data_c544ed2a848d6accde4d7b5a0b909ce3
#
_entry.id   c544ed2a848d6accde4d7b5a0b909ce3
#
_cell.length_a   1.000
_cell.length_b   1.000
_cell.length_c   1.000
_cell.angle_alpha   90.00
_cell.angle_beta   90.00
_cell.angle_gamma   90.00
#
_symmetry.space_group_name_H-M   'P 1'
#
loop_
_entity.id
_entity.type
_entity.pdbx_description
1 polymer ?
#
loop_
_entity_poly.entity_id
_entity_poly.type
_entity_poly.pdbx_seq_one_letter_code
_entity_poly.pdbx_strand_id
1 'polypeptide(L)'
;MGFIGSNVAVRLAAAGARVTVVDCADPGCGANLRNLAEAPEIRIIRADIRDASAVEGALRGVDVVLNIAGEISHTHSMRNPARDADLNATAQLYFLEMCGRVAPGVRVVYAGTRQIYGVPQYLPVDESHPVRPVDFNGIHKHAAVAYHQLWSDSGKIDARVLCLTNVYGPRMALNVPGQGFLGSFLRLALLGETIQVFGDGR
;
A
#
# COMPACT_ATOMS: atom_id res chain seq x y z
N MET A 1 6.28 -4.70 -5.89
CA MET A 1 6.42 -6.16 -6.18
C MET A 1 5.78 -7.02 -5.08
N GLY A 2 5.17 -6.40 -4.06
CA GLY A 2 4.33 -7.06 -3.07
C GLY A 2 2.99 -7.54 -3.66
N PHE A 3 2.12 -8.07 -2.79
CA PHE A 3 0.86 -8.72 -3.16
C PHE A 3 -0.06 -7.83 -4.02
N ILE A 4 -0.53 -6.70 -3.49
CA ILE A 4 -1.51 -5.86 -4.19
C ILE A 4 -0.88 -5.23 -5.42
N GLY A 5 0.32 -4.64 -5.28
CA GLY A 5 1.01 -3.93 -6.37
C GLY A 5 1.29 -4.80 -7.58
N SER A 6 1.75 -6.05 -7.37
CA SER A 6 2.02 -6.96 -8.48
C SER A 6 0.75 -7.41 -9.22
N ASN A 7 -0.34 -7.69 -8.48
CA ASN A 7 -1.61 -8.03 -9.12
C ASN A 7 -2.13 -6.91 -10.02
N VAL A 8 -2.06 -5.67 -9.53
CA VAL A 8 -2.49 -4.51 -10.30
C VAL A 8 -1.56 -4.28 -11.50
N ALA A 9 -0.24 -4.34 -11.30
CA ALA A 9 0.74 -4.14 -12.38
C ALA A 9 0.55 -5.14 -13.54
N VAL A 10 0.43 -6.43 -13.23
CA VAL A 10 0.19 -7.49 -14.22
C VAL A 10 -1.12 -7.27 -14.96
N ARG A 11 -2.20 -6.92 -14.27
CA ARG A 11 -3.50 -6.66 -14.92
C ARG A 11 -3.48 -5.44 -15.82
N LEU A 12 -2.78 -4.38 -15.43
CA LEU A 12 -2.64 -3.18 -16.26
C LEU A 12 -1.79 -3.47 -17.50
N ALA A 13 -0.69 -4.20 -17.36
CA ALA A 13 0.12 -4.62 -18.49
C ALA A 13 -0.70 -5.48 -19.49
N ALA A 14 -1.45 -6.46 -18.97
CA ALA A 14 -2.36 -7.27 -19.78
C ALA A 14 -3.47 -6.46 -20.48
N ALA A 15 -3.84 -5.30 -19.92
CA ALA A 15 -4.78 -4.35 -20.54
C ALA A 15 -4.11 -3.39 -21.54
N GLY A 16 -2.82 -3.56 -21.83
CA GLY A 16 -2.07 -2.76 -22.78
C GLY A 16 -1.43 -1.49 -22.24
N ALA A 17 -1.42 -1.28 -20.93
CA ALA A 17 -0.73 -0.14 -20.32
C ALA A 17 0.79 -0.36 -20.28
N ARG A 18 1.56 0.71 -20.49
CA ARG A 18 3.01 0.72 -20.23
C ARG A 18 3.23 0.89 -18.73
N VAL A 19 3.62 -0.17 -18.04
CA VAL A 19 3.76 -0.19 -16.59
C VAL A 19 5.22 -0.06 -16.17
N THR A 20 5.49 0.87 -15.26
CA THR A 20 6.76 0.96 -14.53
C THR A 20 6.50 0.72 -13.04
N VAL A 21 7.20 -0.22 -12.45
CA VAL A 21 7.15 -0.52 -11.02
C VAL A 21 8.40 0.06 -10.34
N VAL A 22 8.21 0.90 -9.33
CA VAL A 22 9.27 1.35 -8.41
C VAL A 22 9.06 0.61 -7.10
N ASP A 23 10.06 -0.13 -6.62
CA ASP A 23 9.95 -0.96 -5.41
C ASP A 23 11.33 -1.19 -4.81
N CYS A 24 11.48 -1.08 -3.50
CA CYS A 24 12.75 -1.32 -2.80
C CYS A 24 13.17 -2.79 -2.78
N ALA A 25 12.26 -3.68 -3.18
CA ALA A 25 12.46 -5.13 -3.23
C ALA A 25 12.80 -5.77 -1.85
N ASP A 26 12.21 -5.24 -0.78
CA ASP A 26 12.38 -5.79 0.57
C ASP A 26 11.54 -7.08 0.75
N PRO A 27 12.19 -8.26 0.86
CA PRO A 27 11.47 -9.52 1.06
C PRO A 27 10.73 -9.56 2.40
N GLY A 28 11.21 -8.81 3.41
CA GLY A 28 10.55 -8.67 4.71
C GLY A 28 9.18 -8.00 4.61
N CYS A 29 8.95 -7.22 3.56
CA CYS A 29 7.66 -6.61 3.22
C CYS A 29 6.85 -7.42 2.18
N GLY A 30 7.27 -8.65 1.86
CA GLY A 30 6.58 -9.53 0.91
C GLY A 30 6.86 -9.23 -0.57
N ALA A 31 7.88 -8.43 -0.87
CA ALA A 31 8.31 -8.18 -2.24
C ALA A 31 8.93 -9.45 -2.85
N ASN A 32 8.45 -9.82 -4.04
CA ASN A 32 8.95 -10.97 -4.78
C ASN A 32 8.90 -10.70 -6.29
N LEU A 33 10.06 -10.77 -6.93
CA LEU A 33 10.17 -10.56 -8.37
C LEU A 33 9.33 -11.56 -9.19
N ARG A 34 9.19 -12.79 -8.69
CA ARG A 34 8.35 -13.82 -9.35
C ARG A 34 6.90 -13.41 -9.49
N ASN A 35 6.42 -12.48 -8.67
CA ASN A 35 5.06 -11.96 -8.77
C ASN A 35 4.78 -11.23 -10.08
N LEU A 36 5.82 -10.82 -10.81
CA LEU A 36 5.73 -10.14 -12.11
C LEU A 36 6.13 -11.03 -13.30
N ALA A 37 6.38 -12.32 -13.08
CA ALA A 37 6.89 -13.22 -14.12
C ALA A 37 5.93 -13.39 -15.32
N GLU A 38 4.63 -13.16 -15.13
CA GLU A 38 3.60 -13.24 -16.18
C GLU A 38 3.58 -12.01 -17.11
N ALA A 39 4.30 -10.94 -16.75
CA ALA A 39 4.35 -9.68 -17.51
C ALA A 39 5.81 -9.17 -17.60
N PRO A 40 6.67 -9.86 -18.38
CA PRO A 40 8.10 -9.54 -18.48
C PRO A 40 8.39 -8.18 -19.11
N GLU A 41 7.41 -7.57 -19.77
CA GLU A 41 7.48 -6.23 -20.37
C GLU A 41 7.43 -5.11 -19.30
N ILE A 42 7.04 -5.40 -18.07
CA ILE A 42 6.99 -4.40 -16.98
C ILE A 42 8.41 -3.91 -16.69
N ARG A 43 8.61 -2.60 -16.82
CA ARG A 43 9.85 -1.96 -16.41
C ARG A 43 9.94 -1.93 -14.88
N ILE A 44 11.03 -2.44 -14.31
CA ILE A 44 11.27 -2.44 -12.87
C ILE A 44 12.42 -1.49 -12.53
N ILE A 45 12.17 -0.57 -11.60
CA ILE A 45 13.17 0.31 -11.00
C ILE A 45 13.29 -0.10 -9.53
N ARG A 46 14.44 -0.66 -9.17
CA ARG A 46 14.70 -1.04 -7.78
C ARG A 46 15.16 0.17 -6.99
N ALA A 47 14.23 0.82 -6.30
CA ALA A 47 14.46 2.01 -5.51
C ALA A 47 13.43 2.14 -4.39
N ASP A 48 13.79 2.89 -3.36
CA ASP A 48 12.85 3.30 -2.30
C ASP A 48 12.00 4.50 -2.79
N ILE A 49 10.77 4.62 -2.31
CA ILE A 49 9.89 5.78 -2.59
C ILE A 49 10.53 7.11 -2.14
N ARG A 50 11.50 7.06 -1.22
CA ARG A 50 12.27 8.21 -0.73
C ARG A 50 13.45 8.59 -1.63
N ASP A 51 13.79 7.76 -2.60
CA ASP A 51 14.81 8.08 -3.61
C ASP A 51 14.24 9.05 -4.65
N ALA A 52 14.49 10.34 -4.42
CA ALA A 52 13.94 11.40 -5.27
C ALA A 52 14.34 11.24 -6.74
N SER A 53 15.59 10.87 -7.02
CA SER A 53 16.08 10.72 -8.40
C SER A 53 15.35 9.61 -9.16
N ALA A 54 15.19 8.45 -8.53
CA ALA A 54 14.51 7.31 -9.13
C ALA A 54 13.01 7.58 -9.32
N VAL A 55 12.35 8.17 -8.31
CA VAL A 55 10.92 8.48 -8.34
C VAL A 55 10.62 9.55 -9.37
N GLU A 56 11.38 10.65 -9.42
CA GLU A 56 11.22 11.69 -10.44
C GLU A 56 11.44 11.17 -11.86
N GLY A 57 12.46 10.31 -12.03
CA GLY A 57 12.69 9.64 -13.31
C GLY A 57 11.51 8.76 -13.75
N ALA A 58 10.84 8.11 -12.78
CA ALA A 58 9.66 7.29 -13.04
C ALA A 58 8.40 8.11 -13.31
N LEU A 59 8.27 9.29 -12.72
CA LEU A 59 7.10 10.18 -12.85
C LEU A 59 7.02 10.90 -14.21
N ARG A 60 8.13 10.97 -14.96
CA ARG A 60 8.13 11.69 -16.25
C ARG A 60 7.24 11.02 -17.29
N GLY A 61 6.23 11.76 -17.77
CA GLY A 61 5.33 11.32 -18.84
C GLY A 61 4.40 10.17 -18.45
N VAL A 62 4.06 10.04 -17.14
CA VAL A 62 3.05 9.09 -16.68
C VAL A 62 1.67 9.75 -16.64
N ASP A 63 0.64 8.99 -16.98
CA ASP A 63 -0.76 9.42 -16.92
C ASP A 63 -1.37 9.16 -15.55
N VAL A 64 -0.99 8.05 -14.91
CA VAL A 64 -1.55 7.59 -13.62
C VAL A 64 -0.44 6.99 -12.75
N VAL A 65 -0.47 7.33 -11.48
CA VAL A 65 0.38 6.74 -10.44
C VAL A 65 -0.49 5.96 -9.47
N LEU A 66 -0.11 4.71 -9.21
CA LEU A 66 -0.70 3.87 -8.18
C LEU A 66 0.26 3.80 -7.00
N ASN A 67 -0.01 4.59 -5.98
CA ASN A 67 0.81 4.66 -4.78
C ASN A 67 0.36 3.60 -3.78
N ILE A 68 1.02 2.44 -3.81
CA ILE A 68 0.75 1.27 -2.97
C ILE A 68 1.92 1.03 -2.00
N ALA A 69 2.93 1.92 -2.01
CA ALA A 69 4.10 1.80 -1.15
C ALA A 69 3.77 2.14 0.31
N GLY A 70 4.32 1.37 1.23
CA GLY A 70 4.20 1.62 2.67
C GLY A 70 4.32 0.37 3.51
N GLU A 71 4.46 0.56 4.81
CA GLU A 71 4.40 -0.49 5.83
C GLU A 71 2.94 -0.84 6.13
N ILE A 72 2.65 -2.14 6.35
CA ILE A 72 1.27 -2.63 6.50
C ILE A 72 0.99 -3.26 7.88
N SER A 73 2.02 -3.52 8.68
CA SER A 73 1.86 -4.26 9.94
C SER A 73 1.53 -3.34 11.10
N HIS A 74 0.29 -3.42 11.59
CA HIS A 74 -0.11 -2.69 12.80
C HIS A 74 0.72 -3.09 14.03
N THR A 75 1.04 -4.38 14.21
CA THR A 75 1.86 -4.84 15.34
C THR A 75 3.31 -4.36 15.25
N HIS A 76 3.86 -4.24 14.05
CA HIS A 76 5.19 -3.70 13.84
C HIS A 76 5.22 -2.19 14.08
N SER A 77 4.17 -1.46 13.67
CA SER A 77 4.05 -0.02 13.94
C SER A 77 4.07 0.30 15.44
N MET A 78 3.44 -0.55 16.26
CA MET A 78 3.44 -0.39 17.72
C MET A 78 4.83 -0.64 18.35
N ARG A 79 5.67 -1.47 17.72
CA ARG A 79 7.05 -1.75 18.17
C ARG A 79 8.06 -0.73 17.66
N ASN A 80 7.82 -0.16 16.49
CA ASN A 80 8.71 0.79 15.84
C ASN A 80 7.93 1.92 15.16
N PRO A 81 7.30 2.82 15.95
CA PRO A 81 6.44 3.86 15.43
C PRO A 81 7.19 4.89 14.57
N ALA A 82 8.46 5.17 14.87
CA ALA A 82 9.25 6.11 14.09
C ALA A 82 9.49 5.62 12.65
N ARG A 83 9.79 4.33 12.47
CA ARG A 83 9.94 3.73 11.13
C ARG A 83 8.61 3.75 10.37
N ASP A 84 7.52 3.45 11.04
CA ASP A 84 6.18 3.48 10.43
C ASP A 84 5.81 4.91 10.01
N ALA A 85 6.09 5.93 10.86
CA ALA A 85 5.88 7.33 10.52
C ALA A 85 6.70 7.75 9.28
N ASP A 86 7.97 7.36 9.22
CA ASP A 86 8.85 7.67 8.10
C ASP A 86 8.32 7.11 6.77
N LEU A 87 7.84 5.86 6.76
CA LEU A 87 7.35 5.20 5.54
C LEU A 87 5.92 5.58 5.17
N ASN A 88 5.02 5.69 6.16
CA ASN A 88 3.58 5.86 5.92
C ASN A 88 3.10 7.31 5.97
N ALA A 89 3.89 8.25 6.51
CA ALA A 89 3.54 9.66 6.54
C ALA A 89 4.61 10.52 5.84
N THR A 90 5.85 10.54 6.33
CA THR A 90 6.89 11.44 5.82
C THR A 90 7.26 11.14 4.37
N ALA A 91 7.49 9.88 4.02
CA ALA A 91 7.78 9.47 2.65
C ALA A 91 6.62 9.83 1.68
N GLN A 92 5.38 9.75 2.15
CA GLN A 92 4.21 10.11 1.35
C GLN A 92 4.16 11.61 1.05
N LEU A 93 4.53 12.44 2.02
CA LEU A 93 4.61 13.89 1.83
C LEU A 93 5.65 14.25 0.74
N TYR A 94 6.86 13.73 0.85
CA TYR A 94 7.91 13.97 -0.17
C TYR A 94 7.52 13.41 -1.54
N PHE A 95 6.89 12.25 -1.59
CA PHE A 95 6.37 11.68 -2.83
C PHE A 95 5.38 12.63 -3.52
N LEU A 96 4.45 13.22 -2.77
CA LEU A 96 3.47 14.17 -3.30
C LEU A 96 4.12 15.48 -3.77
N GLU A 97 5.16 15.96 -3.08
CA GLU A 97 5.97 17.10 -3.55
C GLU A 97 6.61 16.80 -4.91
N MET A 98 7.18 15.60 -5.08
CA MET A 98 7.75 15.18 -6.36
C MET A 98 6.66 15.08 -7.45
N CYS A 99 5.50 14.52 -7.15
CA CYS A 99 4.37 14.46 -8.09
C CYS A 99 3.97 15.85 -8.57
N GLY A 100 3.72 16.77 -7.65
CA GLY A 100 3.31 18.14 -7.99
C GLY A 100 4.36 18.93 -8.77
N ARG A 101 5.64 18.62 -8.60
CA ARG A 101 6.75 19.28 -9.30
C ARG A 101 7.04 18.69 -10.67
N VAL A 102 7.05 17.36 -10.79
CA VAL A 102 7.52 16.65 -12.00
C VAL A 102 6.38 16.30 -12.95
N ALA A 103 5.20 16.01 -12.41
CA ALA A 103 4.01 15.62 -13.15
C ALA A 103 2.77 16.35 -12.62
N PRO A 104 2.71 17.70 -12.70
CA PRO A 104 1.60 18.48 -12.17
C PRO A 104 0.27 18.03 -12.79
N GLY A 105 -0.75 17.87 -11.94
CA GLY A 105 -2.06 17.35 -12.33
C GLY A 105 -2.14 15.85 -12.56
N VAL A 106 -1.06 15.09 -12.33
CA VAL A 106 -1.07 13.63 -12.49
C VAL A 106 -2.14 13.00 -11.60
N ARG A 107 -2.81 11.98 -12.13
CA ARG A 107 -3.74 11.18 -11.33
C ARG A 107 -2.97 10.25 -10.40
N VAL A 108 -3.26 10.35 -9.09
CA VAL A 108 -2.66 9.48 -8.06
C VAL A 108 -3.76 8.69 -7.38
N VAL A 109 -3.67 7.36 -7.41
CA VAL A 109 -4.52 6.47 -6.63
C VAL A 109 -3.73 5.96 -5.43
N TYR A 110 -4.11 6.34 -4.22
CA TYR A 110 -3.45 5.94 -2.99
C TYR A 110 -4.15 4.77 -2.31
N ALA A 111 -3.37 3.76 -1.93
CA ALA A 111 -3.84 2.63 -1.14
C ALA A 111 -3.86 2.98 0.36
N GLY A 112 -4.97 3.53 0.82
CA GLY A 112 -5.28 3.73 2.23
C GLY A 112 -5.72 2.44 2.92
N THR A 113 -6.25 2.56 4.14
CA THR A 113 -6.64 1.41 4.96
C THR A 113 -7.86 1.72 5.84
N ARG A 114 -8.69 0.70 6.09
CA ARG A 114 -9.79 0.78 7.08
C ARG A 114 -9.33 1.05 8.51
N GLN A 115 -8.04 0.84 8.84
CA GLN A 115 -7.48 1.07 10.17
C GLN A 115 -7.62 2.52 10.64
N ILE A 116 -7.81 3.47 9.72
CA ILE A 116 -8.10 4.88 10.07
C ILE A 116 -9.38 5.02 10.89
N TYR A 117 -10.35 4.14 10.73
CA TYR A 117 -11.63 4.20 11.46
C TYR A 117 -11.57 3.59 12.86
N GLY A 118 -10.57 2.73 13.13
CA GLY A 118 -10.42 2.05 14.42
C GLY A 118 -11.55 1.07 14.72
N VAL A 119 -12.10 1.13 15.95
CA VAL A 119 -13.22 0.28 16.35
C VAL A 119 -14.52 0.82 15.74
N PRO A 120 -15.26 0.02 14.97
CA PRO A 120 -16.51 0.46 14.35
C PRO A 120 -17.55 0.92 15.37
N GLN A 121 -18.16 2.09 15.13
CA GLN A 121 -19.27 2.61 15.92
C GLN A 121 -20.62 2.20 15.31
N TYR A 122 -20.65 1.89 14.03
CA TYR A 122 -21.81 1.34 13.29
C TYR A 122 -21.33 0.48 12.11
N LEU A 123 -22.21 -0.38 11.62
CA LEU A 123 -21.98 -1.26 10.48
C LEU A 123 -23.17 -1.17 9.51
N PRO A 124 -22.91 -1.22 8.19
CA PRO A 124 -21.59 -1.23 7.55
C PRO A 124 -20.86 0.11 7.75
N VAL A 125 -19.51 0.06 7.83
CA VAL A 125 -18.68 1.27 7.87
C VAL A 125 -18.62 1.90 6.48
N ASP A 126 -18.84 3.20 6.40
CA ASP A 126 -18.72 4.01 5.19
C ASP A 126 -17.75 5.19 5.38
N GLU A 127 -17.60 6.04 4.38
CA GLU A 127 -16.69 7.18 4.39
C GLU A 127 -17.11 8.31 5.36
N SER A 128 -18.35 8.26 5.88
CA SER A 128 -18.85 9.20 6.89
C SER A 128 -18.51 8.76 8.31
N HIS A 129 -17.99 7.54 8.48
CA HIS A 129 -17.63 7.02 9.79
C HIS A 129 -16.51 7.86 10.44
N PRO A 130 -16.60 8.16 11.74
CA PRO A 130 -15.56 8.93 12.44
C PRO A 130 -14.18 8.28 12.32
N VAL A 131 -13.18 9.07 11.95
CA VAL A 131 -11.78 8.66 11.91
C VAL A 131 -11.21 8.63 13.31
N ARG A 132 -10.86 7.42 13.79
CA ARG A 132 -10.40 7.21 15.17
C ARG A 132 -9.41 6.03 15.25
N PRO A 133 -8.22 6.15 14.64
CA PRO A 133 -7.25 5.06 14.59
C PRO A 133 -6.81 4.65 16.00
N VAL A 134 -6.53 3.36 16.18
CA VAL A 134 -6.15 2.75 17.48
C VAL A 134 -4.71 2.24 17.49
N ASP A 135 -3.98 2.43 16.38
CA ASP A 135 -2.55 2.09 16.27
C ASP A 135 -1.80 3.13 15.46
N PHE A 136 -0.46 3.09 15.51
CA PHE A 136 0.38 4.05 14.81
C PHE A 136 0.25 3.92 13.28
N ASN A 137 0.07 2.71 12.74
CA ASN A 137 -0.13 2.53 11.30
C ASN A 137 -1.38 3.24 10.81
N GLY A 138 -2.49 3.12 11.53
CA GLY A 138 -3.73 3.85 11.23
C GLY A 138 -3.56 5.36 11.29
N ILE A 139 -2.83 5.87 12.30
CA ILE A 139 -2.53 7.32 12.44
C ILE A 139 -1.73 7.82 11.24
N HIS A 140 -0.63 7.14 10.92
CA HIS A 140 0.27 7.57 9.85
C HIS A 140 -0.35 7.43 8.46
N LYS A 141 -1.13 6.37 8.23
CA LYS A 141 -1.92 6.20 7.00
C LYS A 141 -3.01 7.26 6.87
N HIS A 142 -3.63 7.68 7.98
CA HIS A 142 -4.59 8.79 7.97
C HIS A 142 -3.91 10.12 7.60
N ALA A 143 -2.73 10.39 8.15
CA ALA A 143 -1.94 11.56 7.74
C ALA A 143 -1.66 11.54 6.23
N ALA A 144 -1.26 10.39 5.67
CA ALA A 144 -1.06 10.26 4.23
C ALA A 144 -2.34 10.50 3.42
N VAL A 145 -3.50 10.01 3.89
CA VAL A 145 -4.81 10.32 3.28
C VAL A 145 -5.04 11.82 3.24
N ALA A 146 -4.85 12.51 4.36
CA ALA A 146 -5.02 13.95 4.46
C ALA A 146 -4.06 14.72 3.53
N TYR A 147 -2.80 14.28 3.39
CA TYR A 147 -1.86 14.87 2.44
C TYR A 147 -2.34 14.72 1.00
N HIS A 148 -2.77 13.53 0.57
CA HIS A 148 -3.28 13.30 -0.78
C HIS A 148 -4.50 14.18 -1.08
N GLN A 149 -5.43 14.31 -0.13
CA GLN A 149 -6.61 15.17 -0.25
C GLN A 149 -6.21 16.64 -0.40
N LEU A 150 -5.35 17.15 0.49
CA LEU A 150 -4.90 18.55 0.45
C LEU A 150 -4.17 18.88 -0.86
N TRP A 151 -3.31 17.97 -1.37
CA TRP A 151 -2.64 18.15 -2.67
C TRP A 151 -3.62 18.16 -3.83
N SER A 152 -4.66 17.34 -3.76
CA SER A 152 -5.75 17.31 -4.75
C SER A 152 -6.57 18.59 -4.72
N ASP A 153 -6.98 19.03 -3.53
CA ASP A 153 -7.78 20.26 -3.35
C ASP A 153 -7.00 21.51 -3.78
N SER A 154 -5.69 21.50 -3.64
CA SER A 154 -4.81 22.57 -4.13
C SER A 154 -4.55 22.54 -5.64
N GLY A 155 -5.12 21.58 -6.36
CA GLY A 155 -4.95 21.42 -7.82
C GLY A 155 -3.57 20.93 -8.26
N LYS A 156 -2.71 20.52 -7.35
CA LYS A 156 -1.35 20.05 -7.68
C LYS A 156 -1.34 18.65 -8.31
N ILE A 157 -2.28 17.79 -7.92
CA ILE A 157 -2.50 16.44 -8.44
C ILE A 157 -4.00 16.14 -8.52
N ASP A 158 -4.40 15.04 -9.17
CA ASP A 158 -5.78 14.49 -9.11
C ASP A 158 -5.75 13.22 -8.24
N ALA A 159 -5.93 13.34 -6.91
CA ALA A 159 -5.84 12.21 -6.01
C ALA A 159 -7.17 11.48 -5.80
N ARG A 160 -7.08 10.16 -5.72
CA ARG A 160 -8.16 9.27 -5.25
C ARG A 160 -7.59 8.36 -4.17
N VAL A 161 -8.29 8.24 -3.06
CA VAL A 161 -7.89 7.37 -1.94
C VAL A 161 -8.82 6.17 -1.89
N LEU A 162 -8.24 4.98 -1.85
CA LEU A 162 -8.98 3.74 -1.68
C LEU A 162 -8.80 3.25 -0.24
N CYS A 163 -9.86 3.21 0.53
CA CYS A 163 -9.85 2.68 1.89
C CYS A 163 -9.95 1.15 1.84
N LEU A 164 -8.79 0.49 1.68
CA LEU A 164 -8.75 -0.96 1.53
C LEU A 164 -9.09 -1.66 2.85
N THR A 165 -9.91 -2.70 2.75
CA THR A 165 -10.26 -3.59 3.85
C THR A 165 -9.32 -4.81 3.87
N ASN A 166 -9.81 -5.98 4.31
CA ASN A 166 -9.02 -7.22 4.27
C ASN A 166 -8.94 -7.74 2.82
N VAL A 167 -7.79 -7.55 2.20
CA VAL A 167 -7.54 -8.01 0.84
C VAL A 167 -6.86 -9.38 0.89
N TYR A 168 -7.26 -10.29 0.01
CA TYR A 168 -6.66 -11.63 -0.16
C TYR A 168 -6.67 -12.04 -1.63
N GLY A 169 -5.82 -12.97 -2.00
CA GLY A 169 -5.78 -13.49 -3.36
C GLY A 169 -4.40 -14.01 -3.79
N PRO A 170 -4.22 -14.27 -5.09
CA PRO A 170 -2.95 -14.75 -5.65
C PRO A 170 -1.79 -13.79 -5.31
N ARG A 171 -0.57 -14.33 -5.20
CA ARG A 171 0.67 -13.60 -4.88
C ARG A 171 0.73 -13.05 -3.44
N MET A 172 -0.23 -13.41 -2.57
CA MET A 172 -0.16 -13.08 -1.16
C MET A 172 1.05 -13.79 -0.52
N ALA A 173 1.86 -13.05 0.25
CA ALA A 173 3.03 -13.61 0.90
C ALA A 173 2.61 -14.47 2.11
N LEU A 174 2.73 -15.79 2.01
CA LEU A 174 2.39 -16.71 3.10
C LEU A 174 3.52 -16.86 4.15
N ASN A 175 4.73 -16.44 3.81
CA ASN A 175 5.92 -16.57 4.65
C ASN A 175 6.29 -15.30 5.44
N VAL A 176 5.51 -14.24 5.31
CA VAL A 176 5.73 -12.98 6.04
C VAL A 176 4.79 -12.92 7.23
N PRO A 177 5.29 -12.99 8.48
CA PRO A 177 4.46 -12.94 9.67
C PRO A 177 3.65 -11.64 9.75
N GLY A 178 2.38 -11.74 10.14
CA GLY A 178 1.52 -10.58 10.34
C GLY A 178 0.91 -9.96 9.06
N GLN A 179 1.11 -10.57 7.90
CA GLN A 179 0.47 -10.16 6.66
C GLN A 179 -0.91 -10.84 6.46
N GLY A 180 -1.87 -10.44 7.28
CA GLY A 180 -3.25 -10.90 7.19
C GLY A 180 -3.49 -12.29 7.80
N PHE A 181 -4.62 -12.44 8.48
CA PHE A 181 -4.97 -13.68 9.16
C PHE A 181 -5.22 -14.84 8.18
N LEU A 182 -5.83 -14.57 7.02
CA LEU A 182 -6.17 -15.59 6.03
C LEU A 182 -4.91 -16.27 5.46
N GLY A 183 -3.86 -15.47 5.15
CA GLY A 183 -2.57 -16.01 4.70
C GLY A 183 -1.90 -16.88 5.76
N SER A 184 -1.96 -16.44 7.02
CA SER A 184 -1.45 -17.22 8.16
C SER A 184 -2.20 -18.53 8.35
N PHE A 185 -3.52 -18.52 8.27
CA PHE A 185 -4.35 -19.72 8.40
C PHE A 185 -4.09 -20.71 7.26
N LEU A 186 -4.02 -20.21 6.03
CA LEU A 186 -3.71 -21.03 4.87
C LEU A 186 -2.32 -21.68 5.00
N ARG A 187 -1.32 -20.91 5.43
CA ARG A 187 0.03 -21.44 5.67
C ARG A 187 0.03 -22.54 6.73
N LEU A 188 -0.60 -22.32 7.90
CA LEU A 188 -0.70 -23.29 8.97
C LEU A 188 -1.42 -24.57 8.51
N ALA A 189 -2.52 -24.41 7.78
CA ALA A 189 -3.26 -25.55 7.21
C ALA A 189 -2.39 -26.38 6.23
N LEU A 190 -1.64 -25.72 5.35
CA LEU A 190 -0.73 -26.40 4.40
C LEU A 190 0.42 -27.15 5.09
N LEU A 191 0.86 -26.66 6.26
CA LEU A 191 1.92 -27.29 7.06
C LEU A 191 1.39 -28.35 8.03
N GLY A 192 0.07 -28.52 8.15
CA GLY A 192 -0.55 -29.39 9.15
C GLY A 192 -0.39 -28.87 10.59
N GLU A 193 -0.13 -27.57 10.75
CA GLU A 193 0.02 -26.92 12.04
C GLU A 193 -1.33 -26.49 12.64
N THR A 194 -1.39 -26.35 13.96
CA THR A 194 -2.61 -25.94 14.66
C THR A 194 -2.95 -24.49 14.37
N ILE A 195 -4.19 -24.24 13.94
CA ILE A 195 -4.73 -22.90 13.79
C ILE A 195 -5.37 -22.46 15.11
N GLN A 196 -4.85 -21.38 15.70
CA GLN A 196 -5.45 -20.77 16.89
C GLN A 196 -6.48 -19.71 16.46
N VAL A 197 -7.73 -19.92 16.88
CA VAL A 197 -8.82 -18.97 16.68
C VAL A 197 -9.07 -18.25 18.00
N PHE A 198 -9.06 -16.92 17.97
CA PHE A 198 -9.36 -16.09 19.14
C PHE A 198 -10.87 -15.82 19.21
N GLY A 199 -11.42 -15.89 20.43
CA GLY A 199 -12.86 -15.76 20.63
C GLY A 199 -13.63 -17.03 20.26
N ASP A 200 -14.87 -16.87 19.81
CA ASP A 200 -15.79 -17.95 19.46
C ASP A 200 -15.79 -18.31 17.95
N GLY A 201 -14.92 -17.66 17.18
CA GLY A 201 -14.78 -17.88 15.73
C GLY A 201 -15.88 -17.26 14.88
N ARG A 202 -16.69 -16.33 15.44
CA ARG A 202 -17.77 -15.60 14.73
C ARG A 202 -17.32 -14.23 14.25
#